data_4bbb2cd130edd867212d166a0210a5cd
#
_entry.id   4bbb2cd130edd867212d166a0210a5cd
#
_cell.length_a   1.000
_cell.length_b   1.000
_cell.length_c   1.000
_cell.angle_alpha   90.00
_cell.angle_beta   90.00
_cell.angle_gamma   90.00
#
_symmetry.space_group_name_H-M   'P 1'
#
loop_
_entity.id
_entity.type
_entity.pdbx_description
1 polymer ?
#
loop_
_entity_poly.entity_id
_entity_poly.type
_entity_poly.pdbx_seq_one_letter_code
_entity_poly.pdbx_strand_id
1 'polypeptide(L)'
;MEMLNVTVNGIAVSVPKGATILEAARAAGVEIPTLCYMKEKNEIGACRICVVEATGARGLVTACVYPVTEGMAIQTNTPKVRAARKTTLELILSTHDMNCLSCSRSTNCELQKLCLEYGVDSHAFEGFKPTYELDYSTPHLVRDNNKCILCRRCVAVCEEQYVAVIGANNRGIDTNCSLHTATQRRQRIHLLLSLTRWGVE
;
A
#
# COMPACT_ATOMS: atom_id res chain seq x y z
N MET A 1 -18.27 14.12 19.22
CA MET A 1 -17.93 12.95 18.38
C MET A 1 -17.99 11.71 19.25
N GLU A 2 -18.58 10.63 18.78
CA GLU A 2 -18.62 9.35 19.49
C GLU A 2 -17.22 8.75 19.53
N MET A 3 -16.74 8.44 20.74
CA MET A 3 -15.41 7.84 20.96
C MET A 3 -15.58 6.35 21.22
N LEU A 4 -14.69 5.56 20.66
CA LEU A 4 -14.63 4.10 20.84
C LEU A 4 -13.39 3.74 21.67
N ASN A 5 -13.55 2.84 22.63
CA ASN A 5 -12.46 2.34 23.46
C ASN A 5 -11.99 1.00 22.90
N VAL A 6 -10.70 0.91 22.62
CA VAL A 6 -10.06 -0.30 22.09
C VAL A 6 -8.76 -0.56 22.84
N THR A 7 -8.23 -1.76 22.71
CA THR A 7 -6.92 -2.10 23.28
C THR A 7 -5.94 -2.51 22.16
N VAL A 8 -4.75 -1.96 22.21
CA VAL A 8 -3.67 -2.29 21.26
C VAL A 8 -2.49 -2.86 22.05
N ASN A 9 -2.18 -4.13 21.86
CA ASN A 9 -1.19 -4.87 22.64
C ASN A 9 -1.38 -4.73 24.17
N GLY A 10 -2.63 -4.64 24.64
CA GLY A 10 -2.96 -4.42 26.05
C GLY A 10 -2.99 -2.95 26.50
N ILE A 11 -2.63 -2.00 25.64
CA ILE A 11 -2.71 -0.55 25.92
C ILE A 11 -4.12 -0.07 25.56
N ALA A 12 -4.86 0.47 26.52
CA ALA A 12 -6.19 1.05 26.27
C ALA A 12 -6.04 2.41 25.59
N VAL A 13 -6.83 2.63 24.54
CA VAL A 13 -6.84 3.88 23.77
C VAL A 13 -8.27 4.21 23.35
N SER A 14 -8.62 5.49 23.36
CA SER A 14 -9.91 5.99 22.90
C SER A 14 -9.72 6.74 21.59
N VAL A 15 -10.48 6.36 20.56
CA VAL A 15 -10.39 6.93 19.21
C VAL A 15 -11.77 7.29 18.68
N PRO A 16 -11.89 8.25 17.75
CA PRO A 16 -13.17 8.60 17.18
C PRO A 16 -13.76 7.44 16.36
N LYS A 17 -15.08 7.33 16.37
CA LYS A 17 -15.82 6.38 15.53
C LYS A 17 -15.46 6.59 14.06
N GLY A 18 -15.15 5.51 13.37
CA GLY A 18 -14.67 5.52 11.99
C GLY A 18 -13.15 5.53 11.85
N ALA A 19 -12.40 5.68 12.95
CA ALA A 19 -10.95 5.52 12.91
C ALA A 19 -10.55 4.10 12.48
N THR A 20 -9.39 3.98 11.85
CA THR A 20 -8.80 2.69 11.46
C THR A 20 -7.98 2.10 12.61
N ILE A 21 -7.71 0.79 12.54
CA ILE A 21 -6.79 0.12 13.48
C ILE A 21 -5.41 0.79 13.47
N LEU A 22 -4.94 1.25 12.30
CA LEU A 22 -3.66 1.92 12.19
C LEU A 22 -3.62 3.25 12.96
N GLU A 23 -4.72 4.01 12.93
CA GLU A 23 -4.85 5.25 13.68
C GLU A 23 -4.93 4.98 15.19
N ALA A 24 -5.67 3.95 15.60
CA ALA A 24 -5.72 3.50 16.99
C ALA A 24 -4.35 3.06 17.52
N ALA A 25 -3.58 2.31 16.71
CA ALA A 25 -2.22 1.89 17.07
C ALA A 25 -1.29 3.10 17.23
N ARG A 26 -1.34 4.06 16.32
CA ARG A 26 -0.57 5.31 16.43
C ARG A 26 -0.93 6.12 17.67
N ALA A 27 -2.22 6.21 18.00
CA ALA A 27 -2.68 6.86 19.23
C ALA A 27 -2.19 6.15 20.49
N ALA A 28 -2.02 4.82 20.44
CA ALA A 28 -1.43 4.01 21.50
C ALA A 28 0.12 4.04 21.53
N GLY A 29 0.77 4.78 20.62
CA GLY A 29 2.23 4.80 20.48
C GLY A 29 2.83 3.53 19.87
N VAL A 30 2.01 2.69 19.21
CA VAL A 30 2.42 1.43 18.59
C VAL A 30 2.59 1.62 17.09
N GLU A 31 3.78 1.36 16.58
CA GLU A 31 4.02 1.41 15.14
C GLU A 31 3.60 0.10 14.46
N ILE A 32 2.79 0.22 13.41
CA ILE A 32 2.47 -0.86 12.47
C ILE A 32 3.12 -0.52 11.14
N PRO A 33 3.94 -1.42 10.55
CA PRO A 33 4.61 -1.14 9.29
C PRO A 33 3.63 -0.99 8.13
N THR A 34 3.93 -0.08 7.20
CA THR A 34 3.13 0.16 6.00
C THR A 34 4.05 0.41 4.80
N LEU A 35 3.66 0.00 3.60
CA LEU A 35 4.36 0.33 2.35
C LEU A 35 3.49 1.16 1.38
N CYS A 36 2.18 0.90 1.34
CA CYS A 36 1.30 1.61 0.42
C CYS A 36 0.55 2.78 1.05
N TYR A 37 0.35 2.76 2.38
CA TYR A 37 -0.48 3.75 3.06
C TYR A 37 0.09 5.17 2.99
N MET A 38 -0.76 6.11 2.63
CA MET A 38 -0.59 7.56 2.77
C MET A 38 -1.90 8.13 3.28
N LYS A 39 -1.86 8.74 4.46
CA LYS A 39 -3.07 9.29 5.09
C LYS A 39 -3.83 10.23 4.14
N GLU A 40 -5.15 10.06 4.05
CA GLU A 40 -6.07 10.85 3.23
C GLU A 40 -5.84 10.75 1.71
N LYS A 41 -4.79 10.06 1.26
CA LYS A 41 -4.39 10.03 -0.16
C LYS A 41 -4.43 8.62 -0.75
N ASN A 42 -3.89 7.64 -0.04
CA ASN A 42 -3.77 6.27 -0.55
C ASN A 42 -4.04 5.25 0.55
N GLU A 43 -5.31 5.00 0.82
CA GLU A 43 -5.79 4.09 1.87
C GLU A 43 -6.43 2.84 1.26
N ILE A 44 -5.68 2.15 0.42
CA ILE A 44 -6.19 1.05 -0.43
C ILE A 44 -5.87 -0.36 0.08
N GLY A 45 -5.04 -0.49 1.12
CA GLY A 45 -4.67 -1.79 1.69
C GLY A 45 -3.94 -2.74 0.73
N ALA A 46 -3.25 -2.22 -0.30
CA ALA A 46 -2.69 -3.03 -1.39
C ALA A 46 -1.52 -3.91 -0.94
N CYS A 47 -0.60 -3.41 -0.13
CA CYS A 47 0.65 -4.10 0.18
C CYS A 47 0.52 -5.21 1.24
N ARG A 48 -0.54 -5.23 2.03
CA ARG A 48 -0.81 -6.22 3.10
C ARG A 48 0.26 -6.33 4.21
N ILE A 49 1.19 -5.39 4.29
CA ILE A 49 2.22 -5.40 5.35
C ILE A 49 1.65 -5.03 6.72
N CYS A 50 0.62 -4.19 6.77
CA CYS A 50 0.00 -3.72 8.00
C CYS A 50 -0.97 -4.73 8.65
N VAL A 51 -0.87 -6.03 8.35
CA VAL A 51 -1.76 -7.05 8.93
C VAL A 51 -1.58 -7.17 10.44
N VAL A 52 -2.71 -7.36 11.13
CA VAL A 52 -2.80 -7.52 12.58
C VAL A 52 -3.88 -8.55 12.93
N GLU A 53 -3.86 -9.06 14.14
CA GLU A 53 -4.98 -9.79 14.71
C GLU A 53 -5.92 -8.83 15.44
N ALA A 54 -7.22 -8.99 15.24
CA ALA A 54 -8.25 -8.19 15.90
C ALA A 54 -9.39 -9.10 16.36
N THR A 55 -9.88 -8.88 17.57
CA THR A 55 -11.02 -9.63 18.12
C THR A 55 -12.25 -9.43 17.24
N GLY A 56 -12.98 -10.50 16.95
CA GLY A 56 -14.16 -10.48 16.09
C GLY A 56 -13.86 -10.63 14.59
N ALA A 57 -12.60 -10.54 14.19
CA ALA A 57 -12.21 -10.79 12.81
C ALA A 57 -11.97 -12.30 12.57
N ARG A 58 -12.38 -12.81 11.39
CA ARG A 58 -12.16 -14.23 11.01
C ARG A 58 -10.70 -14.60 10.74
N GLY A 59 -9.80 -13.61 10.66
CA GLY A 59 -8.39 -13.82 10.36
C GLY A 59 -7.60 -12.53 10.51
N LEU A 60 -6.43 -12.46 9.91
CA LEU A 60 -5.64 -11.23 9.88
C LEU A 60 -6.34 -10.14 9.05
N VAL A 61 -6.38 -8.93 9.59
CA VAL A 61 -6.97 -7.77 8.93
C VAL A 61 -5.91 -6.71 8.64
N THR A 62 -6.12 -5.91 7.62
CA THR A 62 -5.21 -4.81 7.24
C THR A 62 -5.53 -3.57 8.07
N ALA A 63 -4.63 -3.20 8.98
CA ALA A 63 -4.83 -2.11 9.93
C ALA A 63 -5.12 -0.75 9.28
N CYS A 64 -4.59 -0.49 8.08
CA CYS A 64 -4.72 0.80 7.40
C CYS A 64 -6.12 1.09 6.82
N VAL A 65 -6.99 0.05 6.70
CA VAL A 65 -8.34 0.21 6.11
C VAL A 65 -9.44 -0.41 6.97
N TYR A 66 -9.08 -1.17 8.00
CA TYR A 66 -10.07 -1.84 8.84
C TYR A 66 -10.53 -0.91 9.97
N PRO A 67 -11.83 -0.59 10.05
CA PRO A 67 -12.36 0.28 11.09
C PRO A 67 -12.34 -0.40 12.45
N VAL A 68 -12.14 0.38 13.50
CA VAL A 68 -12.25 -0.12 14.88
C VAL A 68 -13.72 -0.22 15.32
N THR A 69 -13.98 -1.14 16.24
CA THR A 69 -15.27 -1.28 16.94
C THR A 69 -15.05 -1.21 18.44
N GLU A 70 -16.10 -0.86 19.18
CA GLU A 70 -16.04 -0.78 20.66
C GLU A 70 -15.58 -2.09 21.28
N GLY A 71 -14.65 -2.01 22.22
CA GLY A 71 -14.08 -3.16 22.94
C GLY A 71 -13.14 -4.05 22.10
N MET A 72 -12.75 -3.63 20.88
CA MET A 72 -11.84 -4.42 20.05
C MET A 72 -10.46 -4.54 20.70
N ALA A 73 -9.95 -5.76 20.79
CA ALA A 73 -8.57 -6.04 21.18
C ALA A 73 -7.72 -6.36 19.94
N ILE A 74 -6.62 -5.64 19.81
CA ILE A 74 -5.73 -5.68 18.63
C ILE A 74 -4.35 -6.14 19.07
N GLN A 75 -3.81 -7.15 18.36
CA GLN A 75 -2.45 -7.64 18.55
C GLN A 75 -1.63 -7.41 17.29
N THR A 76 -0.55 -6.64 17.43
CA THR A 76 0.21 -6.14 16.27
C THR A 76 1.46 -6.94 15.95
N ASN A 77 1.93 -7.82 16.84
CA ASN A 77 3.22 -8.49 16.71
C ASN A 77 3.20 -9.94 17.22
N THR A 78 2.16 -10.70 16.90
CA THR A 78 2.10 -12.15 17.23
C THR A 78 2.98 -12.95 16.25
N PRO A 79 3.36 -14.19 16.58
CA PRO A 79 4.07 -15.08 15.65
C PRO A 79 3.34 -15.25 14.30
N LYS A 80 2.00 -15.33 14.34
CA LYS A 80 1.15 -15.41 13.14
C LYS A 80 1.24 -14.15 12.28
N VAL A 81 1.19 -12.97 12.90
CA VAL A 81 1.34 -11.68 12.22
C VAL A 81 2.73 -11.57 11.59
N ARG A 82 3.78 -11.93 12.32
CA ARG A 82 5.16 -11.90 11.82
C ARG A 82 5.34 -12.85 10.63
N ALA A 83 4.83 -14.07 10.72
CA ALA A 83 4.89 -15.04 9.61
C ALA A 83 4.17 -14.51 8.36
N ALA A 84 2.97 -13.94 8.51
CA ALA A 84 2.22 -13.37 7.40
C ALA A 84 2.94 -12.18 6.74
N ARG A 85 3.58 -11.32 7.54
CA ARG A 85 4.38 -10.20 7.01
C ARG A 85 5.61 -10.68 6.28
N LYS A 86 6.31 -11.70 6.81
CA LYS A 86 7.45 -12.33 6.15
C LYS A 86 7.05 -12.86 4.77
N THR A 87 6.00 -13.68 4.70
CA THR A 87 5.46 -14.21 3.43
C THR A 87 5.07 -13.09 2.47
N THR A 88 4.48 -12.01 2.98
CA THR A 88 4.12 -10.86 2.15
C THR A 88 5.34 -10.15 1.57
N LEU A 89 6.41 -9.99 2.35
CA LEU A 89 7.68 -9.42 1.87
C LEU A 89 8.31 -10.33 0.80
N GLU A 90 8.36 -11.63 1.01
CA GLU A 90 8.85 -12.62 0.04
C GLU A 90 8.06 -12.55 -1.27
N LEU A 91 6.73 -12.41 -1.20
CA LEU A 91 5.87 -12.21 -2.39
C LEU A 91 6.17 -10.88 -3.12
N ILE A 92 6.41 -9.80 -2.40
CA ILE A 92 6.82 -8.53 -3.01
C ILE A 92 8.19 -8.68 -3.69
N LEU A 93 9.13 -9.35 -3.05
CA LEU A 93 10.47 -9.56 -3.61
C LEU A 93 10.47 -10.48 -4.82
N SER A 94 9.53 -11.41 -4.94
CA SER A 94 9.48 -12.35 -6.08
C SER A 94 9.38 -11.67 -7.44
N THR A 95 8.80 -10.48 -7.50
CA THR A 95 8.70 -9.67 -8.74
C THR A 95 9.58 -8.43 -8.73
N HIS A 96 10.22 -8.11 -7.60
CA HIS A 96 11.05 -6.93 -7.44
C HIS A 96 12.50 -7.20 -7.90
N ASP A 97 13.12 -6.23 -8.57
CA ASP A 97 14.56 -6.29 -8.84
C ASP A 97 15.35 -5.93 -7.58
N MET A 98 16.01 -6.94 -7.00
CA MET A 98 16.77 -6.82 -5.74
C MET A 98 18.19 -6.24 -5.91
N ASN A 99 18.53 -5.67 -7.06
CA ASN A 99 19.81 -4.99 -7.25
C ASN A 99 19.83 -3.65 -6.48
N CYS A 100 19.92 -3.75 -5.16
CA CYS A 100 19.86 -2.60 -4.24
C CYS A 100 21.06 -1.67 -4.38
N LEU A 101 22.23 -2.17 -4.78
CA LEU A 101 23.45 -1.36 -4.89
C LEU A 101 23.35 -0.32 -6.00
N SER A 102 22.60 -0.58 -7.07
CA SER A 102 22.35 0.36 -8.17
C SER A 102 21.02 1.12 -8.02
N CYS A 103 20.29 0.93 -6.93
CA CYS A 103 18.99 1.54 -6.73
C CYS A 103 19.13 2.95 -6.13
N SER A 104 18.40 3.93 -6.68
CA SER A 104 18.34 5.31 -6.17
C SER A 104 17.74 5.41 -4.75
N ARG A 105 17.06 4.36 -4.28
CA ARG A 105 16.49 4.25 -2.93
C ARG A 105 17.39 3.49 -1.95
N SER A 106 18.57 3.04 -2.38
CA SER A 106 19.51 2.35 -1.48
C SER A 106 19.74 3.14 -0.21
N THR A 107 19.82 2.47 0.94
CA THR A 107 19.96 3.05 2.30
C THR A 107 18.75 3.85 2.82
N ASN A 108 17.85 4.32 1.95
CA ASN A 108 16.62 5.03 2.36
C ASN A 108 15.38 4.34 1.74
N CYS A 109 15.26 3.02 1.94
CA CYS A 109 14.20 2.20 1.38
C CYS A 109 13.40 1.53 2.49
N GLU A 110 12.10 1.83 2.57
CA GLU A 110 11.18 1.23 3.54
C GLU A 110 11.08 -0.29 3.36
N LEU A 111 11.09 -0.78 2.11
CA LEU A 111 11.08 -2.22 1.82
C LEU A 111 12.35 -2.90 2.34
N GLN A 112 13.52 -2.33 2.08
CA GLN A 112 14.81 -2.87 2.54
C GLN A 112 14.87 -2.92 4.08
N LYS A 113 14.41 -1.85 4.76
CA LYS A 113 14.32 -1.83 6.23
C LYS A 113 13.45 -2.96 6.76
N LEU A 114 12.27 -3.16 6.17
CA LEU A 114 11.36 -4.24 6.60
C LEU A 114 11.94 -5.62 6.30
N CYS A 115 12.60 -5.82 5.16
CA CYS A 115 13.26 -7.08 4.85
C CYS A 115 14.31 -7.44 5.91
N LEU A 116 15.11 -6.47 6.35
CA LEU A 116 16.08 -6.66 7.43
C LEU A 116 15.39 -6.99 8.77
N GLU A 117 14.31 -6.27 9.12
CA GLU A 117 13.57 -6.48 10.38
C GLU A 117 12.94 -7.87 10.45
N TYR A 118 12.43 -8.39 9.33
CA TYR A 118 11.76 -9.70 9.25
C TYR A 118 12.69 -10.84 8.83
N GLY A 119 13.98 -10.58 8.62
CA GLY A 119 14.96 -11.58 8.20
C GLY A 119 14.62 -12.17 6.82
N VAL A 120 14.33 -11.31 5.85
CA VAL A 120 14.03 -11.68 4.46
C VAL A 120 15.14 -11.14 3.56
N ASP A 121 16.00 -12.01 3.10
CA ASP A 121 17.13 -11.69 2.22
C ASP A 121 16.94 -12.21 0.78
N SER A 122 15.97 -13.11 0.57
CA SER A 122 15.62 -13.73 -0.69
C SER A 122 14.12 -13.98 -0.75
N HIS A 123 13.61 -14.51 -1.84
CA HIS A 123 12.23 -14.96 -1.96
C HIS A 123 12.17 -16.48 -2.15
N ALA A 124 11.20 -17.10 -1.49
CA ALA A 124 10.93 -18.54 -1.59
C ALA A 124 10.05 -18.91 -2.80
N PHE A 125 9.52 -17.92 -3.49
CA PHE A 125 8.58 -18.12 -4.59
C PHE A 125 9.30 -18.02 -5.93
N GLU A 126 9.39 -19.15 -6.63
CA GLU A 126 9.89 -19.22 -8.00
C GLU A 126 8.72 -19.09 -8.99
N GLY A 127 8.96 -18.50 -10.15
CA GLY A 127 7.97 -18.37 -11.19
C GLY A 127 8.30 -17.28 -12.22
N PHE A 128 7.30 -16.91 -13.01
CA PHE A 128 7.46 -15.84 -14.01
C PHE A 128 7.70 -14.50 -13.32
N LYS A 129 8.80 -13.84 -13.69
CA LYS A 129 9.13 -12.47 -13.27
C LYS A 129 9.06 -11.58 -14.50
N PRO A 130 8.11 -10.63 -14.55
CA PRO A 130 8.04 -9.69 -15.66
C PRO A 130 9.30 -8.81 -15.67
N THR A 131 9.80 -8.53 -16.86
CA THR A 131 10.94 -7.63 -17.09
C THR A 131 10.47 -6.45 -17.92
N TYR A 132 10.76 -5.25 -17.47
CA TYR A 132 10.35 -4.02 -18.13
C TYR A 132 11.57 -3.22 -18.55
N GLU A 133 11.48 -2.59 -19.72
CA GLU A 133 12.45 -1.57 -20.13
C GLU A 133 12.29 -0.30 -19.28
N LEU A 134 13.38 0.45 -19.15
CA LEU A 134 13.33 1.77 -18.49
C LEU A 134 12.48 2.73 -19.33
N ASP A 135 11.55 3.38 -18.67
CA ASP A 135 10.65 4.33 -19.33
C ASP A 135 11.24 5.76 -19.29
N TYR A 136 11.71 6.19 -20.43
CA TYR A 136 12.24 7.53 -20.72
C TYR A 136 11.25 8.39 -21.52
N SER A 137 9.94 8.11 -21.43
CA SER A 137 8.91 8.82 -22.21
C SER A 137 8.83 10.32 -21.90
N THR A 138 9.44 10.77 -20.83
CA THR A 138 9.60 12.20 -20.51
C THR A 138 11.06 12.53 -20.22
N PRO A 139 11.53 13.75 -20.54
CA PRO A 139 12.93 14.14 -20.32
C PRO A 139 13.28 14.34 -18.84
N HIS A 140 12.28 14.47 -17.96
CA HIS A 140 12.48 14.83 -16.56
C HIS A 140 12.16 13.69 -15.58
N LEU A 141 11.55 12.60 -16.04
CA LEU A 141 11.14 11.48 -15.21
C LEU A 141 11.51 10.15 -15.86
N VAL A 142 12.37 9.42 -15.20
CA VAL A 142 12.71 8.05 -15.58
C VAL A 142 11.98 7.10 -14.65
N ARG A 143 11.30 6.10 -15.22
CA ARG A 143 10.63 5.06 -14.44
C ARG A 143 11.24 3.69 -14.69
N ASP A 144 11.46 2.98 -13.58
CA ASP A 144 11.85 1.59 -13.57
C ASP A 144 10.74 0.74 -12.93
N ASN A 145 9.96 0.07 -13.75
CA ASN A 145 8.89 -0.80 -13.28
C ASN A 145 9.43 -2.09 -12.63
N ASN A 146 10.68 -2.47 -12.85
CA ASN A 146 11.32 -3.61 -12.17
C ASN A 146 11.51 -3.33 -10.66
N LYS A 147 11.57 -2.05 -10.29
CA LYS A 147 11.64 -1.59 -8.89
C LYS A 147 10.27 -1.27 -8.28
N CYS A 148 9.19 -1.44 -9.04
CA CYS A 148 7.83 -1.09 -8.61
C CYS A 148 7.24 -2.19 -7.73
N ILE A 149 6.78 -1.83 -6.53
CA ILE A 149 6.07 -2.73 -5.60
C ILE A 149 4.54 -2.59 -5.69
N LEU A 150 4.03 -1.93 -6.71
CA LEU A 150 2.61 -1.70 -6.95
C LEU A 150 1.85 -1.03 -5.79
N CYS A 151 2.52 -0.22 -4.99
CA CYS A 151 1.91 0.50 -3.86
C CYS A 151 0.93 1.59 -4.26
N ARG A 152 0.93 2.02 -5.53
CA ARG A 152 0.06 3.06 -6.12
C ARG A 152 0.15 4.45 -5.47
N ARG A 153 1.14 4.73 -4.63
CA ARG A 153 1.34 6.07 -4.05
C ARG A 153 1.50 7.16 -5.14
N CYS A 154 2.28 6.86 -6.18
CA CYS A 154 2.47 7.79 -7.31
C CYS A 154 1.18 8.03 -8.10
N VAL A 155 0.33 7.01 -8.23
CA VAL A 155 -0.98 7.12 -8.88
C VAL A 155 -1.88 8.04 -8.08
N ALA A 156 -2.01 7.80 -6.77
CA ALA A 156 -2.86 8.59 -5.88
C ALA A 156 -2.44 10.08 -5.85
N VAL A 157 -1.13 10.36 -5.74
CA VAL A 157 -0.63 11.75 -5.77
C VAL A 157 -0.88 12.40 -7.14
N CYS A 158 -0.71 11.65 -8.24
CA CYS A 158 -0.99 12.16 -9.58
C CYS A 158 -2.47 12.48 -9.78
N GLU A 159 -3.36 11.66 -9.23
CA GLU A 159 -4.80 11.90 -9.26
C GLU A 159 -5.19 13.11 -8.40
N GLU A 160 -4.61 13.27 -7.23
CA GLU A 160 -4.85 14.41 -6.34
C GLU A 160 -4.43 15.75 -6.98
N GLN A 161 -3.37 15.75 -7.78
CA GLN A 161 -2.94 16.92 -8.54
C GLN A 161 -3.80 17.18 -9.79
N TYR A 162 -4.92 16.47 -9.94
CA TYR A 162 -5.84 16.55 -11.09
C TYR A 162 -5.20 16.23 -12.46
N VAL A 163 -3.97 15.71 -12.47
CA VAL A 163 -3.26 15.37 -13.71
C VAL A 163 -3.65 13.98 -14.20
N ALA A 164 -3.71 13.01 -13.29
CA ALA A 164 -4.16 11.63 -13.52
C ALA A 164 -3.53 10.94 -14.77
N VAL A 165 -2.27 11.27 -15.07
CA VAL A 165 -1.55 10.69 -16.22
C VAL A 165 -0.88 9.35 -15.89
N ILE A 166 -0.62 9.07 -14.61
CA ILE A 166 -0.05 7.81 -14.13
C ILE A 166 -1.19 6.91 -13.67
N GLY A 167 -1.19 5.67 -14.07
CA GLY A 167 -2.18 4.69 -13.63
C GLY A 167 -1.62 3.28 -13.53
N ALA A 168 -2.36 2.40 -12.88
CA ALA A 168 -2.09 0.97 -12.91
C ALA A 168 -2.71 0.40 -14.18
N ASN A 169 -1.87 -0.22 -15.01
CA ASN A 169 -2.25 -0.86 -16.25
C ASN A 169 -2.13 -2.39 -16.11
N ASN A 170 -2.87 -3.11 -16.95
CA ASN A 170 -2.96 -4.57 -16.95
C ASN A 170 -3.52 -5.17 -15.65
N ARG A 171 -3.43 -6.48 -15.48
CA ARG A 171 -3.94 -7.21 -14.32
C ARG A 171 -3.00 -8.38 -13.97
N GLY A 172 -3.09 -8.82 -12.71
CA GLY A 172 -2.31 -9.97 -12.22
C GLY A 172 -0.81 -9.68 -12.26
N ILE A 173 -0.02 -10.64 -12.70
CA ILE A 173 1.44 -10.56 -12.75
C ILE A 173 1.94 -9.48 -13.72
N ASP A 174 1.20 -9.15 -14.76
CA ASP A 174 1.56 -8.15 -15.75
C ASP A 174 1.21 -6.71 -15.31
N THR A 175 0.66 -6.54 -14.10
CA THR A 175 0.30 -5.22 -13.60
C THR A 175 1.54 -4.35 -13.46
N ASN A 176 1.47 -3.16 -14.03
CA ASN A 176 2.51 -2.14 -13.88
C ASN A 176 1.90 -0.75 -13.68
N CYS A 177 2.71 0.18 -13.19
CA CYS A 177 2.35 1.59 -13.11
C CYS A 177 3.02 2.33 -14.27
N SER A 178 2.25 2.87 -15.19
CA SER A 178 2.78 3.59 -16.34
C SER A 178 1.90 4.78 -16.72
N LEU A 179 2.38 5.59 -17.65
CA LEU A 179 1.58 6.66 -18.22
C LEU A 179 0.39 6.07 -18.99
N HIS A 180 -0.78 6.64 -18.80
CA HIS A 180 -1.93 6.29 -19.63
C HIS A 180 -1.63 6.63 -21.09
N THR A 181 -1.96 5.73 -22.02
CA THR A 181 -1.92 6.03 -23.44
C THR A 181 -2.89 7.18 -23.77
N ALA A 182 -2.66 7.87 -24.89
CA ALA A 182 -3.52 8.99 -25.31
C ALA A 182 -5.00 8.57 -25.43
N THR A 183 -5.27 7.32 -25.79
CA THR A 183 -6.63 6.74 -25.87
C THR A 183 -7.25 6.59 -24.48
N GLN A 184 -6.50 6.10 -23.51
CA GLN A 184 -6.98 5.94 -22.13
C GLN A 184 -7.20 7.31 -21.45
N ARG A 185 -6.37 8.32 -21.75
CA ARG A 185 -6.58 9.70 -21.29
C ARG A 185 -7.90 10.27 -21.84
N ARG A 186 -8.18 10.11 -23.13
CA ARG A 186 -9.43 10.60 -23.76
C ARG A 186 -10.65 9.95 -23.12
N GLN A 187 -10.64 8.65 -22.84
CA GLN A 187 -11.74 7.93 -22.19
C GLN A 187 -11.97 8.42 -20.76
N ARG A 188 -10.92 8.66 -19.95
CA ARG A 188 -11.07 9.21 -18.59
C ARG A 188 -11.59 10.64 -18.60
N ILE A 189 -11.08 11.51 -19.47
CA ILE A 189 -11.57 12.90 -19.61
C ILE A 189 -13.02 12.90 -20.04
N HIS A 190 -13.42 12.04 -20.98
CA HIS A 190 -14.80 11.92 -21.43
C HIS A 190 -15.71 11.42 -20.30
N LEU A 191 -15.25 10.47 -19.48
CA LEU A 191 -16.02 9.97 -18.33
C LEU A 191 -16.17 11.06 -17.25
N LEU A 192 -15.12 11.80 -16.95
CA LEU A 192 -15.18 12.92 -16.00
C LEU A 192 -16.13 14.03 -16.49
N LEU A 193 -16.06 14.39 -17.77
CA LEU A 193 -16.96 15.38 -18.36
C LEU A 193 -18.41 14.89 -18.43
N SER A 194 -18.66 13.59 -18.58
CA SER A 194 -20.00 13.04 -18.52
C SER A 194 -20.57 13.04 -17.10
N LEU A 195 -19.74 12.82 -16.07
CA LEU A 195 -20.17 12.85 -14.67
C LEU A 195 -20.49 14.28 -14.19
N THR A 196 -19.74 15.28 -14.68
CA THR A 196 -20.03 16.71 -14.35
C THR A 196 -21.29 17.25 -15.06
N ARG A 197 -21.77 16.59 -16.11
CA ARG A 197 -22.96 17.01 -16.85
C ARG A 197 -24.29 16.56 -16.20
N TRP A 198 -24.24 15.72 -15.15
CA TRP A 198 -25.43 15.21 -14.42
C TRP A 198 -25.61 15.84 -13.03
N GLY A 199 -24.90 16.91 -12.73
CA GLY A 199 -24.91 17.55 -11.40
C GLY A 199 -25.22 19.04 -11.39
N VAL A 200 -26.08 19.53 -12.31
CA VAL A 200 -26.66 20.89 -12.21
C VAL A 200 -28.10 20.85 -12.72
N GLU A 201 -29.02 20.59 -11.83
CA GLU A 201 -30.36 21.15 -11.75
C GLU A 201 -30.70 21.35 -10.28
#